data_5edbde0ee342ecfb5ddbe531271275cb
#
_entry.id   5edbde0ee342ecfb5ddbe531271275cb
#
_cell.length_a   1.000
_cell.length_b   1.000
_cell.length_c   1.000
_cell.angle_alpha   90.00
_cell.angle_beta   90.00
_cell.angle_gamma   90.00
#
_symmetry.space_group_name_H-M   'P 1'
#
loop_
_entity.id
_entity.type
_entity.pdbx_description
1 polymer ?
#
loop_
_entity_poly.entity_id
_entity_poly.type
_entity_poly.pdbx_seq_one_letter_code
_entity_poly.pdbx_strand_id
1 'polypeptide(L)'
;MALCPHCRHAVADPPAGICPNCGGDLQAPAAGAPSASPSPASGGAPAPAGPGAGPGIAWDERDRIGFFNALVETTRQVLTEPGTFFRAMPVTGGLGSPLLYGVVLGWAGLVAASFYQAIFRSVVGSGWAALGADRPEVEALLGWVGGWAGFVGQVVFGGVFVAIGIFVAALILHLMLLLLGGARRGFEATFRVVSFAEATSLLFLVPFCGQVLGWIWCAVLYVLGLAAAHQVGHGKAAAAVLLPIALGCCCGAALAFLFGAAIASFAGHMP
;
A
#
# COMPACT_ATOMS: atom_id res chain seq x y z
N MET A 1 40.41 11.36 -35.25
CA MET A 1 39.43 11.31 -34.17
C MET A 1 38.46 10.17 -34.47
N ALA A 2 38.37 9.19 -33.57
CA ALA A 2 37.43 8.09 -33.68
C ALA A 2 36.13 8.43 -32.94
N LEU A 3 34.98 7.89 -33.38
CA LEU A 3 33.71 8.04 -32.69
C LEU A 3 33.44 6.78 -31.87
N CYS A 4 33.01 6.97 -30.61
CA CYS A 4 32.61 5.86 -29.77
C CYS A 4 31.43 5.09 -30.39
N PRO A 5 31.51 3.74 -30.53
CA PRO A 5 30.42 2.96 -31.11
C PRO A 5 29.13 2.94 -30.28
N HIS A 6 29.22 3.25 -29.00
CA HIS A 6 28.06 3.23 -28.09
C HIS A 6 27.33 4.56 -27.96
N CYS A 7 28.06 5.71 -27.89
CA CYS A 7 27.43 7.02 -27.65
C CYS A 7 27.76 8.07 -28.73
N ARG A 8 28.53 7.72 -29.75
CA ARG A 8 28.99 8.59 -30.88
C ARG A 8 29.76 9.85 -30.44
N HIS A 9 30.27 9.86 -29.22
CA HIS A 9 31.13 10.96 -28.75
C HIS A 9 32.53 10.82 -29.36
N ALA A 10 33.13 11.95 -29.76
CA ALA A 10 34.49 11.95 -30.35
C ALA A 10 35.54 11.60 -29.28
N VAL A 11 36.37 10.60 -29.51
CA VAL A 11 37.43 10.15 -28.62
C VAL A 11 38.78 10.31 -29.25
N ALA A 12 39.84 10.52 -28.44
CA ALA A 12 41.22 10.64 -28.90
C ALA A 12 41.71 9.32 -29.52
N ASP A 13 42.63 9.43 -30.43
CA ASP A 13 43.22 8.31 -31.17
C ASP A 13 44.67 8.11 -30.72
N PRO A 14 45.11 6.90 -30.28
CA PRO A 14 44.36 5.66 -30.12
C PRO A 14 43.49 5.64 -28.85
N PRO A 15 42.32 4.98 -28.93
CA PRO A 15 41.41 4.94 -27.77
C PRO A 15 41.95 4.00 -26.69
N ALA A 16 42.07 4.53 -25.47
CA ALA A 16 42.37 3.73 -24.30
C ALA A 16 41.10 3.00 -23.85
N GLY A 17 40.90 1.76 -24.27
CA GLY A 17 39.94 0.77 -23.76
C GLY A 17 38.52 1.17 -23.41
N ILE A 18 38.30 2.27 -22.71
CA ILE A 18 36.98 2.68 -22.17
C ILE A 18 36.64 4.12 -22.58
N CYS A 19 35.42 4.36 -23.04
CA CYS A 19 34.94 5.69 -23.41
C CYS A 19 34.76 6.58 -22.18
N PRO A 20 35.38 7.77 -22.09
CA PRO A 20 35.25 8.64 -20.94
C PRO A 20 33.86 9.25 -20.75
N ASN A 21 33.01 9.21 -21.79
CA ASN A 21 31.67 9.77 -21.76
C ASN A 21 30.58 8.77 -21.34
N CYS A 22 30.69 7.49 -21.75
CA CYS A 22 29.64 6.49 -21.46
C CYS A 22 30.15 5.23 -20.77
N GLY A 23 31.46 5.08 -20.54
CA GLY A 23 32.05 3.89 -19.92
C GLY A 23 32.03 2.63 -20.78
N GLY A 24 31.63 2.72 -22.05
CA GLY A 24 31.62 1.58 -22.97
C GLY A 24 33.00 1.23 -23.50
N ASP A 25 33.26 -0.07 -23.74
CA ASP A 25 34.52 -0.58 -24.30
C ASP A 25 34.67 -0.14 -25.74
N LEU A 26 35.78 0.54 -26.04
CA LEU A 26 36.10 1.06 -27.38
C LEU A 26 36.77 0.01 -28.28
N GLN A 27 37.18 -1.14 -27.73
CA GLN A 27 37.80 -2.24 -28.44
C GLN A 27 36.81 -3.36 -28.77
N ALA A 28 35.59 -3.32 -28.27
CA ALA A 28 34.56 -4.28 -28.62
C ALA A 28 34.13 -4.09 -30.08
N PRO A 29 34.13 -5.13 -30.92
CA PRO A 29 33.68 -5.03 -32.30
C PRO A 29 32.23 -4.58 -32.34
N ALA A 30 31.92 -3.58 -33.16
CA ALA A 30 30.58 -3.12 -33.41
C ALA A 30 29.71 -4.32 -33.83
N ALA A 31 28.65 -4.62 -33.05
CA ALA A 31 27.64 -5.60 -33.42
C ALA A 31 26.94 -5.10 -34.68
N GLY A 32 27.40 -5.56 -35.84
CA GLY A 32 26.90 -5.17 -37.14
C GLY A 32 26.35 -6.35 -37.92
N ALA A 33 25.15 -6.14 -38.36
CA ALA A 33 24.44 -6.73 -39.50
C ALA A 33 23.94 -8.19 -39.42
N PRO A 34 22.69 -8.41 -39.88
CA PRO A 34 21.98 -9.66 -39.74
C PRO A 34 22.39 -10.72 -40.76
N SER A 35 22.78 -11.89 -40.29
CA SER A 35 22.80 -13.09 -41.13
C SER A 35 21.65 -13.98 -40.73
N ALA A 36 20.68 -14.06 -41.59
CA ALA A 36 19.59 -15.01 -41.53
C ALA A 36 20.09 -16.43 -41.72
N SER A 37 19.77 -17.34 -40.81
CA SER A 37 19.58 -18.76 -41.09
C SER A 37 18.68 -19.37 -40.01
N PRO A 38 17.63 -20.11 -40.39
CA PRO A 38 16.71 -20.70 -39.42
C PRO A 38 17.27 -22.02 -38.88
N SER A 39 17.27 -22.19 -37.57
CA SER A 39 17.48 -23.48 -36.94
C SER A 39 16.42 -23.72 -35.84
N PRO A 40 16.04 -24.98 -35.59
CA PRO A 40 14.72 -25.32 -35.09
C PRO A 40 14.57 -25.18 -33.56
N ALA A 41 13.32 -25.05 -33.17
CA ALA A 41 12.79 -24.93 -31.82
C ALA A 41 13.50 -25.80 -30.77
N SER A 42 14.06 -25.15 -29.78
CA SER A 42 14.30 -25.70 -28.46
C SER A 42 13.85 -24.71 -27.42
N GLY A 43 13.16 -25.20 -26.39
CA GLY A 43 12.39 -24.55 -25.37
C GLY A 43 12.90 -23.18 -24.93
N GLY A 44 12.06 -22.18 -25.07
CA GLY A 44 12.38 -20.80 -24.74
C GLY A 44 12.62 -20.61 -23.25
N ALA A 45 13.84 -20.30 -22.90
CA ALA A 45 14.13 -19.58 -21.69
C ALA A 45 13.47 -18.18 -21.78
N PRO A 46 12.85 -17.67 -20.71
CA PRO A 46 12.24 -16.34 -20.73
C PRO A 46 13.30 -15.28 -21.07
N ALA A 47 12.93 -14.37 -21.96
CA ALA A 47 13.77 -13.25 -22.36
C ALA A 47 14.27 -12.48 -21.13
N PRO A 48 15.56 -12.04 -21.11
CA PRO A 48 16.08 -11.25 -20.01
C PRO A 48 15.27 -9.95 -19.92
N ALA A 49 14.75 -9.68 -18.73
CA ALA A 49 14.05 -8.43 -18.41
C ALA A 49 14.98 -7.25 -18.74
N GLY A 50 14.45 -6.22 -19.40
CA GLY A 50 15.18 -5.02 -19.77
C GLY A 50 15.83 -4.33 -18.55
N PRO A 51 16.86 -3.48 -18.75
CA PRO A 51 17.59 -2.83 -17.66
C PRO A 51 16.67 -1.88 -16.90
N GLY A 52 16.20 -2.32 -15.73
CA GLY A 52 15.25 -1.63 -14.85
C GLY A 52 14.28 -2.53 -14.09
N ALA A 53 14.10 -3.77 -14.51
CA ALA A 53 13.32 -4.75 -13.77
C ALA A 53 14.25 -5.47 -12.78
N GLY A 54 14.30 -4.97 -11.54
CA GLY A 54 14.72 -5.81 -10.40
C GLY A 54 13.85 -7.07 -10.35
N PRO A 55 14.22 -8.08 -9.57
CA PRO A 55 13.40 -9.30 -9.43
C PRO A 55 11.99 -8.87 -9.05
N GLY A 56 11.03 -9.11 -9.96
CA GLY A 56 9.64 -8.68 -9.80
C GLY A 56 9.05 -9.29 -8.54
N ILE A 57 8.09 -8.59 -7.94
CA ILE A 57 7.33 -9.15 -6.82
C ILE A 57 6.41 -10.26 -7.33
N ALA A 58 6.13 -11.26 -6.50
CA ALA A 58 5.30 -12.42 -6.88
C ALA A 58 3.92 -12.02 -7.46
N TRP A 59 3.34 -10.91 -6.98
CA TRP A 59 2.07 -10.37 -7.47
C TRP A 59 2.10 -9.95 -8.94
N ASP A 60 3.21 -9.41 -9.41
CA ASP A 60 3.37 -9.01 -10.82
C ASP A 60 3.54 -10.22 -11.75
N GLU A 61 3.90 -11.39 -11.18
CA GLU A 61 4.04 -12.66 -11.90
C GLU A 61 2.79 -13.55 -11.79
N ARG A 62 1.64 -13.04 -11.31
CA ARG A 62 0.41 -13.81 -11.05
C ARG A 62 -0.12 -14.56 -12.28
N ASP A 63 0.13 -14.05 -13.48
CA ASP A 63 -0.29 -14.73 -14.72
C ASP A 63 0.54 -15.99 -14.98
N ARG A 64 1.78 -16.06 -14.44
CA ARG A 64 2.69 -17.20 -14.57
C ARG A 64 2.51 -18.22 -13.43
N ILE A 65 2.43 -17.75 -12.18
CA ILE A 65 2.40 -18.63 -10.99
C ILE A 65 1.00 -18.88 -10.45
N GLY A 66 0.00 -18.21 -11.02
CA GLY A 66 -1.39 -18.28 -10.60
C GLY A 66 -1.75 -17.23 -9.54
N PHE A 67 -3.01 -16.78 -9.58
CA PHE A 67 -3.51 -15.69 -8.74
C PHE A 67 -3.33 -15.95 -7.23
N PHE A 68 -3.75 -17.10 -6.74
CA PHE A 68 -3.70 -17.44 -5.31
C PHE A 68 -2.26 -17.62 -4.82
N ASN A 69 -1.40 -18.25 -5.61
CA ASN A 69 0.01 -18.41 -5.23
C ASN A 69 0.70 -17.04 -5.15
N ALA A 70 0.45 -16.15 -6.12
CA ALA A 70 0.98 -14.80 -6.12
C ALA A 70 0.46 -13.99 -4.92
N LEU A 71 -0.85 -14.11 -4.60
CA LEU A 71 -1.47 -13.44 -3.46
C LEU A 71 -0.80 -13.87 -2.14
N VAL A 72 -0.71 -15.17 -1.90
CA VAL A 72 -0.15 -15.74 -0.67
C VAL A 72 1.34 -15.40 -0.54
N GLU A 73 2.12 -15.58 -1.61
CA GLU A 73 3.57 -15.33 -1.55
C GLU A 73 3.87 -13.84 -1.36
N THR A 74 3.16 -12.95 -2.06
CA THR A 74 3.29 -11.51 -1.86
C THR A 74 2.92 -11.10 -0.43
N THR A 75 1.82 -11.62 0.08
CA THR A 75 1.37 -11.35 1.45
C THR A 75 2.38 -11.81 2.49
N ARG A 76 2.92 -13.02 2.31
CA ARG A 76 3.98 -13.54 3.16
C ARG A 76 5.19 -12.60 3.17
N GLN A 77 5.68 -12.20 1.99
CA GLN A 77 6.84 -11.31 1.86
C GLN A 77 6.59 -9.94 2.49
N VAL A 78 5.42 -9.33 2.25
CA VAL A 78 5.05 -8.04 2.84
C VAL A 78 5.02 -8.10 4.37
N LEU A 79 4.47 -9.18 4.94
CA LEU A 79 4.30 -9.30 6.38
C LEU A 79 5.59 -9.72 7.12
N THR A 80 6.43 -10.57 6.50
CA THR A 80 7.62 -11.14 7.16
C THR A 80 8.92 -10.47 6.77
N GLU A 81 9.02 -9.95 5.54
CA GLU A 81 10.24 -9.37 4.98
C GLU A 81 10.00 -8.01 4.32
N PRO A 82 9.30 -7.06 4.99
CA PRO A 82 8.84 -5.83 4.37
C PRO A 82 9.97 -4.98 3.77
N GLY A 83 11.10 -4.93 4.44
CA GLY A 83 12.25 -4.15 3.96
C GLY A 83 12.80 -4.66 2.63
N THR A 84 12.81 -5.96 2.41
CA THR A 84 13.24 -6.58 1.15
C THR A 84 12.18 -6.39 0.07
N PHE A 85 10.92 -6.63 0.42
CA PHE A 85 9.79 -6.48 -0.48
C PHE A 85 9.69 -5.06 -1.07
N PHE A 86 9.67 -4.02 -0.22
CA PHE A 86 9.51 -2.64 -0.71
C PHE A 86 10.73 -2.10 -1.47
N ARG A 87 11.93 -2.67 -1.26
CA ARG A 87 13.08 -2.36 -2.10
C ARG A 87 13.02 -3.00 -3.48
N ALA A 88 12.41 -4.18 -3.58
CA ALA A 88 12.21 -4.89 -4.85
C ALA A 88 10.96 -4.42 -5.61
N MET A 89 10.01 -3.78 -4.93
CA MET A 89 8.74 -3.33 -5.49
C MET A 89 8.95 -2.30 -6.61
N PRO A 90 8.41 -2.52 -7.83
CA PRO A 90 8.40 -1.50 -8.87
C PRO A 90 7.63 -0.26 -8.41
N VAL A 91 8.15 0.93 -8.64
CA VAL A 91 7.51 2.20 -8.24
C VAL A 91 6.61 2.79 -9.32
N THR A 92 6.56 2.15 -10.50
CA THR A 92 5.76 2.48 -11.67
C THR A 92 5.18 1.21 -12.28
N GLY A 93 4.17 1.31 -13.15
CA GLY A 93 3.53 0.16 -13.82
C GLY A 93 2.01 0.15 -13.68
N GLY A 94 1.43 1.30 -13.26
CA GLY A 94 -0.01 1.50 -13.14
C GLY A 94 -0.57 1.18 -11.75
N LEU A 95 -1.76 1.71 -11.50
CA LEU A 95 -2.46 1.62 -10.20
C LEU A 95 -3.32 0.36 -10.08
N GLY A 96 -3.78 -0.21 -11.20
CA GLY A 96 -4.78 -1.28 -11.19
C GLY A 96 -4.30 -2.59 -10.54
N SER A 97 -3.08 -3.01 -10.84
CA SER A 97 -2.51 -4.23 -10.27
C SER A 97 -2.35 -4.17 -8.74
N PRO A 98 -1.71 -3.12 -8.15
CA PRO A 98 -1.62 -3.00 -6.70
C PRO A 98 -2.99 -2.73 -6.05
N LEU A 99 -3.89 -1.98 -6.71
CA LEU A 99 -5.25 -1.76 -6.21
C LEU A 99 -6.01 -3.08 -6.05
N LEU A 100 -5.95 -3.95 -7.06
CA LEU A 100 -6.62 -5.26 -6.99
C LEU A 100 -6.13 -6.07 -5.78
N TYR A 101 -4.82 -6.10 -5.53
CA TYR A 101 -4.24 -6.75 -4.36
C TYR A 101 -4.79 -6.16 -3.06
N GLY A 102 -4.70 -4.84 -2.92
CA GLY A 102 -5.14 -4.13 -1.72
C GLY A 102 -6.64 -4.29 -1.45
N VAL A 103 -7.47 -4.21 -2.51
CA VAL A 103 -8.92 -4.41 -2.38
C VAL A 103 -9.26 -5.82 -1.94
N VAL A 104 -8.62 -6.85 -2.52
CA VAL A 104 -8.90 -8.25 -2.14
C VAL A 104 -8.59 -8.49 -0.66
N LEU A 105 -7.41 -8.06 -0.18
CA LEU A 105 -7.01 -8.29 1.21
C LEU A 105 -7.72 -7.35 2.19
N GLY A 106 -7.82 -6.07 1.86
CA GLY A 106 -8.51 -5.09 2.70
C GLY A 106 -9.99 -5.43 2.87
N TRP A 107 -10.67 -5.87 1.79
CA TRP A 107 -12.06 -6.32 1.86
C TRP A 107 -12.21 -7.59 2.70
N ALA A 108 -11.33 -8.58 2.54
CA ALA A 108 -11.36 -9.80 3.36
C ALA A 108 -11.20 -9.46 4.86
N GLY A 109 -10.25 -8.60 5.21
CA GLY A 109 -10.06 -8.13 6.59
C GLY A 109 -11.25 -7.34 7.13
N LEU A 110 -11.81 -6.44 6.30
CA LEU A 110 -13.00 -5.65 6.66
C LEU A 110 -14.21 -6.54 6.94
N VAL A 111 -14.45 -7.55 6.10
CA VAL A 111 -15.54 -8.54 6.31
C VAL A 111 -15.32 -9.31 7.61
N ALA A 112 -14.09 -9.76 7.89
CA ALA A 112 -13.78 -10.45 9.14
C ALA A 112 -14.02 -9.56 10.37
N ALA A 113 -13.54 -8.31 10.34
CA ALA A 113 -13.72 -7.35 11.43
C ALA A 113 -15.20 -7.05 11.67
N SER A 114 -15.99 -6.82 10.61
CA SER A 114 -17.43 -6.53 10.73
C SER A 114 -18.23 -7.75 11.21
N PHE A 115 -17.81 -8.97 10.86
CA PHE A 115 -18.39 -10.20 11.38
C PHE A 115 -18.22 -10.30 12.91
N TYR A 116 -16.99 -10.08 13.41
CA TYR A 116 -16.74 -10.08 14.85
C TYR A 116 -17.50 -8.97 15.57
N GLN A 117 -17.63 -7.80 14.97
CA GLN A 117 -18.43 -6.70 15.52
C GLN A 117 -19.91 -7.08 15.60
N ALA A 118 -20.46 -7.71 14.58
CA ALA A 118 -21.85 -8.15 14.57
C ALA A 118 -22.13 -9.19 15.66
N ILE A 119 -21.23 -10.18 15.83
CA ILE A 119 -21.30 -11.15 16.94
C ILE A 119 -21.20 -10.45 18.29
N PHE A 120 -20.18 -9.61 18.48
CA PHE A 120 -19.99 -8.91 19.75
C PHE A 120 -21.23 -8.10 20.15
N ARG A 121 -21.81 -7.36 19.20
CA ARG A 121 -23.05 -6.60 19.45
C ARG A 121 -24.25 -7.48 19.74
N SER A 122 -24.39 -8.63 19.09
CA SER A 122 -25.51 -9.53 19.36
C SER A 122 -25.44 -10.17 20.76
N VAL A 123 -24.21 -10.35 21.28
CA VAL A 123 -23.99 -10.95 22.62
C VAL A 123 -24.02 -9.89 23.74
N VAL A 124 -23.42 -8.73 23.50
CA VAL A 124 -23.18 -7.70 24.54
C VAL A 124 -24.17 -6.53 24.43
N GLY A 125 -24.77 -6.32 23.25
CA GLY A 125 -25.65 -5.18 22.95
C GLY A 125 -26.84 -5.04 23.89
N SER A 126 -27.40 -6.16 24.36
CA SER A 126 -28.51 -6.15 25.37
C SER A 126 -28.08 -5.61 26.74
N GLY A 127 -26.79 -5.72 27.08
CA GLY A 127 -26.22 -5.18 28.31
C GLY A 127 -26.01 -3.66 28.28
N TRP A 128 -25.67 -3.12 27.12
CA TRP A 128 -25.49 -1.66 26.95
C TRP A 128 -26.81 -0.90 26.91
N ALA A 129 -27.88 -1.48 26.34
CA ALA A 129 -29.22 -0.93 26.39
C ALA A 129 -29.72 -0.80 27.85
N ALA A 130 -29.32 -1.74 28.72
CA ALA A 130 -29.65 -1.69 30.14
C ALA A 130 -28.91 -0.61 30.93
N LEU A 131 -27.83 -0.04 30.42
CA LEU A 131 -27.03 1.01 31.05
C LEU A 131 -27.49 2.44 30.73
N GLY A 132 -28.66 2.61 30.09
CA GLY A 132 -29.36 3.91 30.05
C GLY A 132 -29.05 4.77 28.83
N ALA A 133 -28.90 4.19 27.66
CA ALA A 133 -28.97 4.94 26.42
C ALA A 133 -30.44 5.21 26.05
N ASP A 134 -31.09 6.15 26.74
CA ASP A 134 -32.49 6.61 26.49
C ASP A 134 -32.66 7.33 25.11
N ARG A 135 -31.88 6.94 24.11
CA ARG A 135 -31.92 7.53 22.75
C ARG A 135 -32.11 6.44 21.70
N PRO A 136 -33.37 6.05 21.42
CA PRO A 136 -33.68 4.98 20.47
C PRO A 136 -33.15 5.25 19.06
N GLU A 137 -33.02 6.52 18.68
CA GLU A 137 -32.47 6.91 17.36
C GLU A 137 -30.96 6.58 17.20
N VAL A 138 -30.18 6.86 18.26
CA VAL A 138 -28.75 6.55 18.29
C VAL A 138 -28.55 5.04 18.37
N GLU A 139 -29.37 4.35 19.15
CA GLU A 139 -29.32 2.88 19.24
C GLU A 139 -29.68 2.21 17.93
N ALA A 140 -30.71 2.71 17.22
CA ALA A 140 -31.09 2.23 15.89
C ALA A 140 -29.95 2.45 14.86
N LEU A 141 -29.34 3.65 14.85
CA LEU A 141 -28.22 3.97 13.94
C LEU A 141 -26.99 3.09 14.23
N LEU A 142 -26.60 2.97 15.48
CA LEU A 142 -25.49 2.14 15.90
C LEU A 142 -25.77 0.65 15.64
N GLY A 143 -27.01 0.20 15.82
CA GLY A 143 -27.45 -1.16 15.50
C GLY A 143 -27.39 -1.44 14.01
N TRP A 144 -27.77 -0.47 13.18
CA TRP A 144 -27.71 -0.59 11.73
C TRP A 144 -26.26 -0.65 11.22
N VAL A 145 -25.37 0.22 11.70
CA VAL A 145 -23.96 0.29 11.26
C VAL A 145 -23.14 -0.89 11.77
N GLY A 146 -23.33 -1.32 13.00
CA GLY A 146 -22.49 -2.34 13.63
C GLY A 146 -23.16 -3.70 13.83
N GLY A 147 -24.43 -3.85 13.43
CA GLY A 147 -25.18 -5.11 13.49
C GLY A 147 -25.06 -5.94 12.21
N TRP A 148 -25.96 -6.91 12.07
CA TRP A 148 -26.01 -7.79 10.88
C TRP A 148 -26.30 -7.05 9.58
N ALA A 149 -27.08 -5.96 9.61
CA ALA A 149 -27.30 -5.11 8.44
C ALA A 149 -26.01 -4.42 7.99
N GLY A 150 -25.23 -3.90 8.93
CA GLY A 150 -23.91 -3.34 8.64
C GLY A 150 -22.94 -4.38 8.09
N PHE A 151 -22.95 -5.61 8.65
CA PHE A 151 -22.16 -6.72 8.11
C PHE A 151 -22.51 -7.02 6.65
N VAL A 152 -23.81 -7.15 6.33
CA VAL A 152 -24.24 -7.36 4.94
C VAL A 152 -23.80 -6.20 4.03
N GLY A 153 -23.94 -4.96 4.50
CA GLY A 153 -23.46 -3.78 3.79
C GLY A 153 -21.96 -3.84 3.48
N GLN A 154 -21.14 -4.27 4.46
CA GLN A 154 -19.69 -4.45 4.26
C GLN A 154 -19.36 -5.58 3.28
N VAL A 155 -20.11 -6.65 3.29
CA VAL A 155 -19.93 -7.74 2.31
C VAL A 155 -20.22 -7.25 0.88
N VAL A 156 -21.27 -6.46 0.70
CA VAL A 156 -21.71 -6.00 -0.63
C VAL A 156 -20.86 -4.83 -1.15
N PHE A 157 -20.61 -3.83 -0.30
CA PHE A 157 -19.99 -2.56 -0.71
C PHE A 157 -18.58 -2.38 -0.19
N GLY A 158 -18.08 -3.24 0.70
CA GLY A 158 -16.81 -3.08 1.38
C GLY A 158 -15.62 -2.96 0.44
N GLY A 159 -15.60 -3.68 -0.66
CA GLY A 159 -14.53 -3.57 -1.67
C GLY A 159 -14.41 -2.16 -2.27
N VAL A 160 -15.54 -1.48 -2.48
CA VAL A 160 -15.56 -0.09 -2.97
C VAL A 160 -15.02 0.87 -1.90
N PHE A 161 -15.44 0.67 -0.63
CA PHE A 161 -14.94 1.49 0.47
C PHE A 161 -13.44 1.31 0.70
N VAL A 162 -12.94 0.07 0.59
CA VAL A 162 -11.49 -0.21 0.67
C VAL A 162 -10.75 0.48 -0.46
N ALA A 163 -11.25 0.40 -1.70
CA ALA A 163 -10.64 1.08 -2.83
C ALA A 163 -10.54 2.60 -2.60
N ILE A 164 -11.63 3.22 -2.17
CA ILE A 164 -11.66 4.66 -1.82
C ILE A 164 -10.67 4.94 -0.68
N GLY A 165 -10.65 4.10 0.37
CA GLY A 165 -9.75 4.21 1.51
C GLY A 165 -8.27 4.19 1.10
N ILE A 166 -7.88 3.29 0.19
CA ILE A 166 -6.53 3.20 -0.36
C ILE A 166 -6.14 4.51 -1.08
N PHE A 167 -7.05 5.05 -1.92
CA PHE A 167 -6.79 6.33 -2.61
C PHE A 167 -6.64 7.49 -1.63
N VAL A 168 -7.53 7.59 -0.65
CA VAL A 168 -7.50 8.65 0.38
C VAL A 168 -6.24 8.55 1.22
N ALA A 169 -5.88 7.36 1.71
CA ALA A 169 -4.67 7.15 2.49
C ALA A 169 -3.41 7.48 1.67
N ALA A 170 -3.34 7.02 0.42
CA ALA A 170 -2.23 7.33 -0.47
C ALA A 170 -2.11 8.84 -0.73
N LEU A 171 -3.24 9.54 -0.91
CA LEU A 171 -3.26 10.99 -1.11
C LEU A 171 -2.75 11.74 0.12
N ILE A 172 -3.23 11.37 1.32
CA ILE A 172 -2.80 12.00 2.58
C ILE A 172 -1.30 11.78 2.79
N LEU A 173 -0.81 10.54 2.67
CA LEU A 173 0.60 10.22 2.86
C LEU A 173 1.49 10.90 1.81
N HIS A 174 1.05 10.96 0.57
CA HIS A 174 1.78 11.64 -0.49
C HIS A 174 1.85 13.15 -0.25
N LEU A 175 0.75 13.77 0.19
CA LEU A 175 0.71 15.18 0.58
C LEU A 175 1.65 15.45 1.75
N MET A 176 1.66 14.60 2.78
CA MET A 176 2.61 14.73 3.90
C MET A 176 4.07 14.61 3.43
N LEU A 177 4.36 13.68 2.52
CA LEU A 177 5.69 13.60 1.91
C LEU A 177 6.06 14.84 1.11
N LEU A 178 5.12 15.43 0.37
CA LEU A 178 5.33 16.72 -0.34
C LEU A 178 5.67 17.84 0.64
N LEU A 179 4.89 18.00 1.71
CA LEU A 179 5.11 19.01 2.74
C LEU A 179 6.49 18.87 3.43
N LEU A 180 6.93 17.62 3.63
CA LEU A 180 8.23 17.33 4.26
C LEU A 180 9.41 17.31 3.25
N GLY A 181 9.17 17.63 1.97
CA GLY A 181 10.20 17.56 0.92
C GLY A 181 10.73 16.15 0.70
N GLY A 182 9.87 15.13 0.87
CA GLY A 182 10.20 13.72 0.74
C GLY A 182 9.60 13.03 -0.49
N ALA A 183 8.67 13.63 -1.21
CA ALA A 183 8.01 13.05 -2.39
C ALA A 183 8.92 13.06 -3.62
N ARG A 184 9.96 12.23 -3.61
CA ARG A 184 10.95 12.15 -4.71
C ARG A 184 10.46 11.35 -5.91
N ARG A 185 9.47 10.51 -5.71
CA ARG A 185 8.79 9.70 -6.74
C ARG A 185 7.34 10.16 -6.85
N GLY A 186 6.68 9.85 -7.96
CA GLY A 186 5.30 10.23 -8.19
C GLY A 186 4.32 9.60 -7.19
N PHE A 187 3.06 10.04 -7.24
CA PHE A 187 1.94 9.51 -6.42
C PHE A 187 1.82 8.00 -6.51
N GLU A 188 2.08 7.41 -7.67
CA GLU A 188 2.00 5.97 -7.90
C GLU A 188 2.87 5.18 -6.94
N ALA A 189 4.09 5.65 -6.64
CA ALA A 189 4.98 4.99 -5.69
C ALA A 189 4.36 4.91 -4.28
N THR A 190 3.73 6.00 -3.80
CA THR A 190 3.00 6.03 -2.54
C THR A 190 1.79 5.11 -2.57
N PHE A 191 1.02 5.15 -3.66
CA PHE A 191 -0.18 4.34 -3.85
C PHE A 191 0.13 2.84 -3.79
N ARG A 192 1.20 2.41 -4.44
CA ARG A 192 1.65 1.01 -4.42
C ARG A 192 2.02 0.57 -3.00
N VAL A 193 2.73 1.42 -2.25
CA VAL A 193 3.04 1.14 -0.83
C VAL A 193 1.76 0.94 -0.02
N VAL A 194 0.79 1.84 -0.14
CA VAL A 194 -0.48 1.76 0.58
C VAL A 194 -1.25 0.51 0.21
N SER A 195 -1.36 0.21 -1.08
CA SER A 195 -2.07 -0.97 -1.57
C SER A 195 -1.47 -2.28 -1.07
N PHE A 196 -0.14 -2.44 -1.08
CA PHE A 196 0.50 -3.65 -0.57
C PHE A 196 0.48 -3.76 0.96
N ALA A 197 0.44 -2.64 1.68
CA ALA A 197 0.29 -2.62 3.12
C ALA A 197 -1.06 -3.16 3.60
N GLU A 198 -2.08 -3.24 2.72
CA GLU A 198 -3.35 -3.91 3.02
C GLU A 198 -3.19 -5.40 3.37
N ALA A 199 -2.02 -6.00 3.14
CA ALA A 199 -1.67 -7.32 3.67
C ALA A 199 -1.92 -7.44 5.19
N THR A 200 -1.77 -6.34 5.92
CA THR A 200 -2.01 -6.30 7.37
C THR A 200 -3.46 -6.53 7.76
N SER A 201 -4.40 -6.33 6.85
CA SER A 201 -5.82 -6.59 7.09
C SER A 201 -6.12 -8.07 7.35
N LEU A 202 -5.23 -9.00 6.94
CA LEU A 202 -5.33 -10.40 7.35
C LEU A 202 -5.18 -10.62 8.86
N LEU A 203 -4.50 -9.73 9.57
CA LEU A 203 -4.43 -9.79 11.04
C LEU A 203 -5.81 -9.59 11.68
N PHE A 204 -6.75 -8.95 10.99
CA PHE A 204 -8.12 -8.76 11.47
C PHE A 204 -8.91 -10.07 11.57
N LEU A 205 -8.40 -11.17 10.98
CA LEU A 205 -8.94 -12.51 11.20
C LEU A 205 -8.72 -13.00 12.64
N VAL A 206 -7.75 -12.43 13.36
CA VAL A 206 -7.52 -12.75 14.77
C VAL A 206 -8.45 -11.88 15.63
N PRO A 207 -9.42 -12.47 16.35
CA PRO A 207 -10.37 -11.71 17.15
C PRO A 207 -9.65 -10.90 18.26
N PHE A 208 -10.23 -9.76 18.61
CA PHE A 208 -9.83 -8.84 19.67
C PHE A 208 -8.50 -8.09 19.45
N CYS A 209 -7.36 -8.81 19.35
CA CYS A 209 -6.05 -8.18 19.25
C CYS A 209 -5.60 -7.94 17.80
N GLY A 210 -6.13 -8.68 16.84
CA GLY A 210 -5.67 -8.64 15.45
C GLY A 210 -5.82 -7.28 14.79
N GLN A 211 -6.88 -6.57 15.11
CA GLN A 211 -7.12 -5.22 14.57
C GLN A 211 -6.07 -4.21 15.06
N VAL A 212 -5.75 -4.24 16.35
CA VAL A 212 -4.72 -3.36 16.93
C VAL A 212 -3.34 -3.70 16.37
N LEU A 213 -3.01 -4.99 16.31
CA LEU A 213 -1.74 -5.46 15.73
C LEU A 213 -1.65 -5.08 14.25
N GLY A 214 -2.74 -5.23 13.50
CA GLY A 214 -2.81 -4.87 12.09
C GLY A 214 -2.55 -3.39 11.84
N TRP A 215 -3.14 -2.50 12.63
CA TRP A 215 -2.90 -1.06 12.51
C TRP A 215 -1.47 -0.65 12.85
N ILE A 216 -0.91 -1.23 13.93
CA ILE A 216 0.49 -0.97 14.30
C ILE A 216 1.41 -1.44 13.19
N TRP A 217 1.20 -2.67 12.68
CA TRP A 217 2.04 -3.22 11.63
C TRP A 217 1.88 -2.45 10.31
N CYS A 218 0.66 -2.02 9.98
CA CYS A 218 0.39 -1.15 8.82
C CYS A 218 1.20 0.15 8.87
N ALA A 219 1.25 0.81 10.03
CA ALA A 219 2.07 2.01 10.22
C ALA A 219 3.57 1.72 9.98
N VAL A 220 4.06 0.58 10.47
CA VAL A 220 5.44 0.14 10.20
C VAL A 220 5.67 -0.09 8.71
N LEU A 221 4.75 -0.78 8.02
CA LEU A 221 4.84 -1.01 6.58
C LEU A 221 4.83 0.30 5.78
N TYR A 222 4.00 1.27 6.18
CA TYR A 222 4.01 2.60 5.56
C TYR A 222 5.36 3.30 5.71
N VAL A 223 5.95 3.29 6.90
CA VAL A 223 7.27 3.90 7.13
C VAL A 223 8.34 3.23 6.28
N LEU A 224 8.43 1.91 6.30
CA LEU A 224 9.43 1.15 5.54
C LEU A 224 9.21 1.28 4.03
N GLY A 225 7.95 1.17 3.59
CA GLY A 225 7.58 1.26 2.20
C GLY A 225 7.82 2.64 1.60
N LEU A 226 7.40 3.71 2.30
CA LEU A 226 7.62 5.09 1.84
C LEU A 226 9.11 5.45 1.83
N ALA A 227 9.87 5.02 2.84
CA ALA A 227 11.32 5.22 2.88
C ALA A 227 12.01 4.55 1.67
N ALA A 228 11.66 3.31 1.37
CA ALA A 228 12.22 2.57 0.24
C ALA A 228 11.75 3.13 -1.11
N ALA A 229 10.44 3.33 -1.30
CA ALA A 229 9.86 3.78 -2.56
C ALA A 229 10.32 5.18 -2.96
N HIS A 230 10.38 6.13 -2.01
CA HIS A 230 10.83 7.51 -2.27
C HIS A 230 12.31 7.74 -2.01
N GLN A 231 13.06 6.73 -1.55
CA GLN A 231 14.48 6.84 -1.23
C GLN A 231 14.77 7.98 -0.24
N VAL A 232 13.99 8.05 0.82
CA VAL A 232 14.12 9.02 1.91
C VAL A 232 14.49 8.33 3.22
N GLY A 233 15.05 9.10 4.16
CA GLY A 233 15.34 8.57 5.48
C GLY A 233 14.07 8.16 6.23
N HIS A 234 14.17 7.10 7.06
CA HIS A 234 13.04 6.59 7.86
C HIS A 234 12.40 7.66 8.75
N GLY A 235 13.15 8.65 9.23
CA GLY A 235 12.61 9.77 10.01
C GLY A 235 11.61 10.63 9.25
N LYS A 236 11.88 10.94 7.96
CA LYS A 236 10.91 11.65 7.11
C LYS A 236 9.69 10.81 6.81
N ALA A 237 9.88 9.53 6.51
CA ALA A 237 8.78 8.60 6.26
C ALA A 237 7.92 8.44 7.52
N ALA A 238 8.53 8.27 8.69
CA ALA A 238 7.83 8.19 9.97
C ALA A 238 7.03 9.48 10.27
N ALA A 239 7.62 10.66 10.05
CA ALA A 239 6.92 11.92 10.22
C ALA A 239 5.71 12.03 9.27
N ALA A 240 5.83 11.60 8.01
CA ALA A 240 4.73 11.61 7.05
C ALA A 240 3.58 10.69 7.46
N VAL A 241 3.87 9.58 8.16
CA VAL A 241 2.86 8.63 8.66
C VAL A 241 2.26 9.09 9.99
N LEU A 242 3.08 9.53 10.94
CA LEU A 242 2.64 9.85 12.30
C LEU A 242 1.94 11.22 12.39
N LEU A 243 2.34 12.20 11.57
CA LEU A 243 1.76 13.54 11.62
C LEU A 243 0.25 13.55 11.35
N PRO A 244 -0.29 12.92 10.29
CA PRO A 244 -1.74 12.88 10.08
C PRO A 244 -2.47 12.11 11.17
N ILE A 245 -1.86 11.07 11.76
CA ILE A 245 -2.44 10.33 12.90
C ILE A 245 -2.53 11.24 14.12
N ALA A 246 -1.45 11.95 14.46
CA ALA A 246 -1.43 12.88 15.58
C ALA A 246 -2.44 14.02 15.39
N LEU A 247 -2.50 14.62 14.19
CA LEU A 247 -3.49 15.64 13.86
C LEU A 247 -4.92 15.11 13.97
N GLY A 248 -5.18 13.92 13.45
CA GLY A 248 -6.50 13.26 13.54
C GLY A 248 -6.92 13.01 15.00
N CYS A 249 -6.00 12.52 15.83
CA CYS A 249 -6.25 12.32 17.27
C CYS A 249 -6.53 13.64 17.98
N CYS A 250 -5.74 14.68 17.73
CA CYS A 250 -5.95 16.00 18.35
C CYS A 250 -7.28 16.63 17.91
N CYS A 251 -7.58 16.61 16.62
CA CYS A 251 -8.86 17.13 16.10
C CYS A 251 -10.04 16.31 16.63
N GLY A 252 -9.93 14.99 16.68
CA GLY A 252 -10.96 14.11 17.21
C GLY A 252 -11.23 14.37 18.71
N ALA A 253 -10.18 14.52 19.52
CA ALA A 253 -10.31 14.87 20.93
C ALA A 253 -10.92 16.26 21.13
N ALA A 254 -10.52 17.26 20.33
CA ALA A 254 -11.10 18.59 20.39
C ALA A 254 -12.60 18.59 20.02
N LEU A 255 -12.99 17.89 18.97
CA LEU A 255 -14.38 17.73 18.57
C LEU A 255 -15.19 17.00 19.64
N ALA A 256 -14.68 15.90 20.19
CA ALA A 256 -15.36 15.17 21.28
C ALA A 256 -15.58 16.05 22.51
N PHE A 257 -14.61 16.88 22.87
CA PHE A 257 -14.72 17.85 23.95
C PHE A 257 -15.80 18.92 23.66
N LEU A 258 -15.77 19.51 22.46
CA LEU A 258 -16.74 20.53 22.05
C LEU A 258 -18.18 19.98 22.01
N PHE A 259 -18.38 18.80 21.44
CA PHE A 259 -19.69 18.14 21.41
C PHE A 259 -20.16 17.75 22.80
N GLY A 260 -19.26 17.21 23.64
CA GLY A 260 -19.58 16.88 25.03
C GLY A 260 -19.98 18.10 25.84
N ALA A 261 -19.24 19.22 25.70
CA ALA A 261 -19.57 20.48 26.36
C ALA A 261 -20.91 21.06 25.86
N ALA A 262 -21.19 21.00 24.56
CA ALA A 262 -22.45 21.42 23.97
C ALA A 262 -23.63 20.60 24.54
N ILE A 263 -23.51 19.27 24.57
CA ILE A 263 -24.54 18.39 25.11
C ILE A 263 -24.78 18.67 26.61
N ALA A 264 -23.72 18.86 27.40
CA ALA A 264 -23.81 19.19 28.80
C ALA A 264 -24.52 20.54 29.04
N SER A 265 -24.22 21.55 28.20
CA SER A 265 -24.89 22.86 28.30
C SER A 265 -26.39 22.77 27.96
N PHE A 266 -26.75 22.01 26.93
CA PHE A 266 -28.14 21.78 26.57
C PHE A 266 -28.90 20.99 27.66
N ALA A 267 -28.28 19.97 28.27
CA ALA A 267 -28.88 19.19 29.34
C ALA A 267 -29.11 20.02 30.63
N GLY A 268 -28.22 20.98 30.93
CA GLY A 268 -28.35 21.88 32.08
C GLY A 268 -29.41 22.99 31.90
N HIS A 269 -29.98 23.16 30.71
CA HIS A 269 -31.02 24.17 30.41
C HIS A 269 -32.42 23.55 30.23
N MET A 270 -32.56 22.23 30.37
CA MET A 270 -33.87 21.59 30.38
C MET A 270 -34.46 21.67 31.80
N PRO A 271 -35.68 22.28 31.95
CA PRO A 271 -36.35 22.41 33.24
C PRO A 271 -36.78 21.07 33.81
#